data_1dc6d3ca996c42f36a09915b92285241
#
_entry.id   1dc6d3ca996c42f36a09915b92285241
#
_cell.length_a   1.000
_cell.length_b   1.000
_cell.length_c   1.000
_cell.angle_alpha   90.00
_cell.angle_beta   90.00
_cell.angle_gamma   90.00
#
_symmetry.space_group_name_H-M   'P 1'
#
loop_
_entity.id
_entity.type
_entity.pdbx_description
1 polymer ?
#
loop_
_entity_poly.entity_id
_entity_poly.type
_entity_poly.pdbx_seq_one_letter_code
_entity_poly.pdbx_strand_id
1 'polypeptide(L)'
;HHARNRSTTPTDINGMIRLYRQTPEGIERTTQVDAEAQYFDSIFWIDLLTPEPGEIKFVERLCGLEMPTYDEMREIEATSRLYTEDGARFMTTTVLSRVDTESPSLSEITFVLMGAKIITIRHSDSYSFRVFSHQLLRQKQISRDQVFTGLLETIVDRQADVLERFGAELDRLSKNIFRRDEPEIKSNKRAPVSSALRLILQDLGRATS
;
A
#
# COMPACT_ATOMS: atom_id res chain seq x y z
N HIS A 1 0.19 43.68 -17.27
CA HIS A 1 -0.71 42.53 -17.05
C HIS A 1 0.07 41.40 -16.42
N HIS A 2 -0.06 41.26 -15.12
CA HIS A 2 0.55 40.20 -14.32
C HIS A 2 -0.37 38.96 -14.37
N ALA A 3 0.07 37.90 -15.00
CA ALA A 3 -0.51 36.58 -14.85
C ALA A 3 0.08 35.94 -13.57
N ARG A 4 -0.75 35.78 -12.56
CA ARG A 4 -0.42 35.06 -11.32
C ARG A 4 -0.33 33.57 -11.64
N ASN A 5 0.87 33.05 -11.49
CA ASN A 5 1.16 31.62 -11.47
C ASN A 5 0.52 31.04 -10.20
N ARG A 6 -0.57 30.29 -10.32
CA ARG A 6 -1.14 29.49 -9.22
C ARG A 6 -0.31 28.23 -9.12
N SER A 7 0.48 28.15 -8.07
CA SER A 7 1.09 26.90 -7.61
C SER A 7 -0.03 25.93 -7.20
N THR A 8 -0.28 24.92 -8.01
CA THR A 8 -1.12 23.80 -7.66
C THR A 8 -0.37 22.94 -6.66
N THR A 9 -0.88 22.89 -5.47
CA THR A 9 -0.52 21.90 -4.42
C THR A 9 -0.86 20.49 -4.95
N PRO A 10 0.02 19.48 -4.80
CA PRO A 10 -0.27 18.13 -5.28
C PRO A 10 -1.10 17.39 -4.21
N THR A 11 -2.43 17.53 -4.25
CA THR A 11 -3.35 16.77 -3.37
C THR A 11 -4.54 16.20 -4.14
N ASP A 12 -4.46 16.10 -5.46
CA ASP A 12 -5.43 15.33 -6.23
C ASP A 12 -4.79 13.99 -6.62
N ILE A 13 -5.01 12.97 -5.76
CA ILE A 13 -4.82 11.58 -6.15
C ILE A 13 -6.03 11.23 -7.01
N ASN A 14 -6.00 11.63 -8.28
CA ASN A 14 -6.92 11.08 -9.26
C ASN A 14 -6.67 9.58 -9.37
N GLY A 15 -7.73 8.79 -9.51
CA GLY A 15 -7.64 7.35 -9.72
C GLY A 15 -6.58 7.00 -10.77
N MET A 16 -5.93 5.88 -10.60
CA MET A 16 -4.87 5.48 -11.51
C MET A 16 -4.92 3.99 -11.80
N ILE A 17 -5.18 3.66 -13.05
CA ILE A 17 -5.00 2.31 -13.57
C ILE A 17 -3.61 2.18 -14.20
N ARG A 18 -2.91 1.09 -13.87
CA ARG A 18 -1.63 0.71 -14.48
C ARG A 18 -1.75 -0.70 -15.03
N LEU A 19 -1.44 -0.84 -16.30
CA LEU A 19 -1.49 -2.11 -17.01
C LEU A 19 -0.06 -2.55 -17.30
N TYR A 20 0.30 -3.77 -16.92
CA TYR A 20 1.60 -4.36 -17.21
C TYR A 20 1.41 -5.50 -18.20
N ARG A 21 2.12 -5.42 -19.31
CA ARG A 21 2.03 -6.40 -20.40
C ARG A 21 3.40 -6.96 -20.75
N GLN A 22 3.36 -8.20 -21.28
CA GLN A 22 4.52 -8.84 -21.86
C GLN A 22 4.64 -8.44 -23.33
N THR A 23 5.81 -7.97 -23.73
CA THR A 23 6.16 -7.70 -25.13
C THR A 23 7.40 -8.50 -25.55
N PRO A 24 7.74 -8.61 -26.82
CA PRO A 24 8.99 -9.24 -27.28
C PRO A 24 10.25 -8.57 -26.71
N GLU A 25 10.18 -7.27 -26.43
CA GLU A 25 11.28 -6.46 -25.89
C GLU A 25 11.41 -6.59 -24.36
N GLY A 26 10.34 -7.03 -23.67
CA GLY A 26 10.30 -7.19 -22.21
C GLY A 26 8.96 -6.78 -21.62
N ILE A 27 8.97 -6.30 -20.39
CA ILE A 27 7.77 -5.89 -19.67
C ILE A 27 7.57 -4.40 -19.82
N GLU A 28 6.38 -4.00 -20.24
CA GLU A 28 5.96 -2.61 -20.38
C GLU A 28 4.83 -2.26 -19.42
N ARG A 29 4.80 -1.00 -18.99
CA ARG A 29 3.72 -0.43 -18.20
C ARG A 29 3.07 0.73 -18.97
N THR A 30 1.73 0.72 -19.01
CA THR A 30 0.92 1.81 -19.57
C THR A 30 -0.19 2.23 -18.61
N THR A 31 -0.65 3.46 -18.77
CA THR A 31 -1.84 4.01 -18.10
C THR A 31 -2.95 4.33 -19.11
N GLN A 32 -2.73 4.08 -20.40
CA GLN A 32 -3.68 4.33 -21.47
C GLN A 32 -4.61 3.15 -21.67
N VAL A 33 -5.79 3.25 -21.12
CA VAL A 33 -6.78 2.17 -21.00
C VAL A 33 -7.46 1.87 -22.35
N ASP A 34 -7.78 2.88 -23.13
CA ASP A 34 -8.57 2.72 -24.36
C ASP A 34 -7.83 1.99 -25.49
N ALA A 35 -6.50 2.12 -25.53
CA ALA A 35 -5.67 1.46 -26.53
C ALA A 35 -5.34 -0.01 -26.16
N GLU A 36 -5.48 -0.37 -24.90
CA GLU A 36 -4.97 -1.65 -24.38
C GLU A 36 -5.99 -2.79 -24.37
N ALA A 37 -7.28 -2.52 -24.60
CA ALA A 37 -8.32 -3.56 -24.67
C ALA A 37 -8.00 -4.62 -25.74
N GLN A 38 -7.40 -4.23 -26.86
CA GLN A 38 -6.97 -5.14 -27.92
C GLN A 38 -5.78 -6.03 -27.54
N TYR A 39 -5.04 -5.67 -26.48
CA TYR A 39 -3.85 -6.39 -25.99
C TYR A 39 -4.12 -7.12 -24.68
N PHE A 40 -5.40 -7.30 -24.30
CA PHE A 40 -5.77 -7.87 -23.00
C PHE A 40 -5.09 -9.22 -22.73
N ASP A 41 -4.90 -10.05 -23.72
CA ASP A 41 -4.25 -11.35 -23.59
C ASP A 41 -2.77 -11.23 -23.15
N SER A 42 -2.09 -10.17 -23.55
CA SER A 42 -0.70 -9.89 -23.14
C SER A 42 -0.57 -9.22 -21.77
N ILE A 43 -1.67 -8.68 -21.23
CA ILE A 43 -1.69 -8.07 -19.89
C ILE A 43 -1.70 -9.19 -18.85
N PHE A 44 -0.74 -9.16 -17.93
CA PHE A 44 -0.64 -10.11 -16.83
C PHE A 44 -0.87 -9.48 -15.46
N TRP A 45 -0.70 -8.14 -15.31
CA TRP A 45 -0.98 -7.44 -14.07
C TRP A 45 -1.71 -6.12 -14.33
N ILE A 46 -2.81 -5.91 -13.60
CA ILE A 46 -3.61 -4.69 -13.56
C ILE A 46 -3.53 -4.14 -12.14
N ASP A 47 -2.96 -2.95 -11.95
CA ASP A 47 -2.86 -2.29 -10.65
C ASP A 47 -3.80 -1.07 -10.60
N LEU A 48 -4.78 -1.13 -9.72
CA LEU A 48 -5.77 -0.09 -9.46
C LEU A 48 -5.40 0.65 -8.17
N LEU A 49 -4.94 1.89 -8.30
CA LEU A 49 -4.65 2.76 -7.15
C LEU A 49 -5.74 3.82 -7.02
N THR A 50 -6.50 3.75 -5.93
CA THR A 50 -7.64 4.67 -5.68
C THR A 50 -8.50 4.82 -6.92
N PRO A 51 -9.01 3.69 -7.48
CA PRO A 51 -9.65 3.72 -8.78
C PRO A 51 -10.93 4.56 -8.77
N GLU A 52 -11.17 5.27 -9.85
CA GLU A 52 -12.45 5.92 -10.10
C GLU A 52 -13.51 4.89 -10.53
N PRO A 53 -14.82 5.17 -10.34
CA PRO A 53 -15.88 4.24 -10.75
C PRO A 53 -15.83 3.83 -12.23
N GLY A 54 -15.34 4.70 -13.10
CA GLY A 54 -15.15 4.41 -14.53
C GLY A 54 -14.03 3.40 -14.78
N GLU A 55 -12.95 3.46 -14.00
CA GLU A 55 -11.81 2.53 -14.07
C GLU A 55 -12.20 1.13 -13.57
N ILE A 56 -12.96 1.06 -12.48
CA ILE A 56 -13.52 -0.20 -11.96
C ILE A 56 -14.39 -0.86 -13.03
N LYS A 57 -15.40 -0.13 -13.56
CA LYS A 57 -16.29 -0.65 -14.61
C LYS A 57 -15.56 -1.08 -15.88
N PHE A 58 -14.47 -0.42 -16.21
CA PHE A 58 -13.64 -0.83 -17.34
C PHE A 58 -13.00 -2.19 -17.06
N VAL A 59 -12.37 -2.38 -15.90
CA VAL A 59 -11.71 -3.64 -15.53
C VAL A 59 -12.73 -4.77 -15.38
N GLU A 60 -13.89 -4.51 -14.77
CA GLU A 60 -15.00 -5.48 -14.68
C GLU A 60 -15.45 -5.98 -16.05
N ARG A 61 -15.68 -5.08 -17.00
CA ARG A 61 -16.04 -5.48 -18.36
C ARG A 61 -14.93 -6.25 -19.07
N LEU A 62 -13.67 -5.85 -18.84
CA LEU A 62 -12.51 -6.47 -19.47
C LEU A 62 -12.27 -7.90 -18.95
N CYS A 63 -12.50 -8.10 -17.65
CA CYS A 63 -12.26 -9.36 -16.97
C CYS A 63 -13.51 -10.26 -16.86
N GLY A 64 -14.70 -9.69 -17.02
CA GLY A 64 -15.96 -10.41 -16.78
C GLY A 64 -16.17 -10.75 -15.29
N LEU A 65 -15.60 -9.98 -14.39
CA LEU A 65 -15.66 -10.17 -12.93
C LEU A 65 -16.14 -8.89 -12.26
N GLU A 66 -16.91 -9.01 -11.18
CA GLU A 66 -17.21 -7.90 -10.30
C GLU A 66 -16.05 -7.65 -9.34
N MET A 67 -15.68 -6.37 -9.14
CA MET A 67 -14.58 -6.00 -8.26
C MET A 67 -15.14 -5.59 -6.89
N PRO A 68 -14.47 -5.97 -5.78
CA PRO A 68 -14.93 -5.60 -4.45
C PRO A 68 -14.89 -4.08 -4.27
N THR A 69 -15.92 -3.56 -3.65
CA THR A 69 -16.01 -2.16 -3.23
C THR A 69 -15.03 -1.86 -2.10
N TYR A 70 -14.75 -0.58 -1.87
CA TYR A 70 -13.89 -0.17 -0.76
C TYR A 70 -14.40 -0.63 0.61
N ASP A 71 -15.73 -0.63 0.80
CA ASP A 71 -16.33 -1.05 2.07
C ASP A 71 -16.21 -2.57 2.26
N GLU A 72 -16.41 -3.37 1.23
CA GLU A 72 -16.21 -4.83 1.27
C GLU A 72 -14.74 -5.20 1.54
N MET A 73 -13.79 -4.46 0.99
CA MET A 73 -12.36 -4.66 1.28
C MET A 73 -12.02 -4.45 2.76
N ARG A 74 -12.80 -3.65 3.49
CA ARG A 74 -12.61 -3.33 4.91
C ARG A 74 -13.31 -4.29 5.86
N GLU A 75 -14.10 -5.21 5.37
CA GLU A 75 -14.74 -6.22 6.20
C GLU A 75 -13.70 -7.07 6.96
N ILE A 76 -14.01 -7.37 8.22
CA ILE A 76 -13.07 -8.04 9.15
C ILE A 76 -13.20 -9.57 9.03
N GLU A 77 -14.34 -10.07 8.57
CA GLU A 77 -14.60 -11.50 8.50
C GLU A 77 -13.63 -12.22 7.56
N ALA A 78 -13.07 -13.34 8.02
CA ALA A 78 -12.09 -14.09 7.24
C ALA A 78 -12.67 -14.62 5.92
N THR A 79 -13.95 -14.95 5.89
CA THR A 79 -14.68 -15.43 4.70
C THR A 79 -14.80 -14.34 3.63
N SER A 80 -14.92 -13.07 4.02
CA SER A 80 -14.94 -11.93 3.09
C SER A 80 -13.53 -11.56 2.59
N ARG A 81 -12.48 -12.05 3.28
CA ARG A 81 -11.07 -11.73 2.93
C ARG A 81 -10.41 -12.75 2.02
N LEU A 82 -10.95 -13.97 1.95
CA LEU A 82 -10.46 -15.03 1.07
C LEU A 82 -11.63 -15.83 0.53
N TYR A 83 -11.96 -15.62 -0.73
CA TYR A 83 -13.05 -16.34 -1.39
C TYR A 83 -12.72 -16.62 -2.86
N THR A 84 -13.54 -17.45 -3.49
CA THR A 84 -13.47 -17.77 -4.92
C THR A 84 -14.82 -17.50 -5.54
N GLU A 85 -14.85 -16.73 -6.60
CA GLU A 85 -16.04 -16.37 -7.35
C GLU A 85 -15.69 -16.32 -8.84
N ASP A 86 -16.57 -16.85 -9.70
CA ASP A 86 -16.44 -16.89 -11.16
C ASP A 86 -15.06 -17.39 -11.66
N GLY A 87 -14.47 -18.34 -10.92
CA GLY A 87 -13.16 -18.90 -11.25
C GLY A 87 -11.96 -18.02 -10.88
N ALA A 88 -12.19 -16.87 -10.29
CA ALA A 88 -11.16 -16.00 -9.74
C ALA A 88 -11.05 -16.17 -8.22
N ARG A 89 -9.83 -15.99 -7.70
CA ARG A 89 -9.56 -16.00 -6.25
C ARG A 89 -9.29 -14.61 -5.75
N PHE A 90 -10.08 -14.18 -4.79
CA PHE A 90 -9.99 -12.89 -4.13
C PHE A 90 -9.31 -13.04 -2.77
N MET A 91 -8.32 -12.19 -2.50
CA MET A 91 -7.55 -12.19 -1.26
C MET A 91 -7.31 -10.76 -0.81
N THR A 92 -7.88 -10.38 0.34
CA THR A 92 -7.70 -9.05 0.93
C THR A 92 -6.82 -9.12 2.16
N THR A 93 -5.79 -8.30 2.20
CA THR A 93 -4.90 -8.14 3.35
C THR A 93 -4.85 -6.70 3.80
N THR A 94 -4.64 -6.50 5.11
CA THR A 94 -4.40 -5.19 5.69
C THR A 94 -2.90 -4.99 5.87
N VAL A 95 -2.39 -3.85 5.44
CA VAL A 95 -0.98 -3.50 5.56
C VAL A 95 -0.83 -2.15 6.25
N LEU A 96 0.28 -1.96 6.94
CA LEU A 96 0.65 -0.67 7.47
C LEU A 96 1.16 0.22 6.32
N SER A 97 0.54 1.36 6.15
CA SER A 97 0.86 2.33 5.10
C SER A 97 1.20 3.70 5.70
N ARG A 98 1.75 4.61 4.87
CA ARG A 98 2.15 5.96 5.29
C ARG A 98 3.11 6.00 6.49
N VAL A 99 3.90 4.95 6.68
CA VAL A 99 4.82 4.78 7.84
C VAL A 99 5.93 5.82 7.93
N ASP A 100 6.21 6.52 6.84
CA ASP A 100 7.22 7.58 6.77
C ASP A 100 6.59 8.97 6.96
N THR A 101 5.30 9.05 7.35
CA THR A 101 4.58 10.27 7.66
C THR A 101 4.28 10.38 9.15
N GLU A 102 3.82 11.54 9.59
CA GLU A 102 3.38 11.77 10.98
C GLU A 102 2.10 10.99 11.35
N SER A 103 1.42 10.41 10.37
CA SER A 103 0.15 9.71 10.55
C SER A 103 0.17 8.36 9.82
N PRO A 104 0.85 7.34 10.37
CA PRO A 104 0.74 5.97 9.87
C PRO A 104 -0.72 5.51 9.88
N SER A 105 -1.11 4.69 8.91
CA SER A 105 -2.48 4.19 8.78
C SER A 105 -2.49 2.76 8.29
N LEU A 106 -3.55 2.02 8.60
CA LEU A 106 -3.82 0.74 7.98
C LEU A 106 -4.51 0.96 6.63
N SER A 107 -4.23 0.11 5.68
CA SER A 107 -4.81 0.15 4.34
C SER A 107 -4.99 -1.26 3.81
N GLU A 108 -6.09 -1.50 3.13
CA GLU A 108 -6.42 -2.77 2.52
C GLU A 108 -5.83 -2.85 1.11
N ILE A 109 -5.40 -4.07 0.75
CA ILE A 109 -4.99 -4.45 -0.59
C ILE A 109 -5.74 -5.72 -0.95
N THR A 110 -6.47 -5.71 -2.05
CA THR A 110 -7.08 -6.91 -2.61
C THR A 110 -6.29 -7.39 -3.81
N PHE A 111 -5.96 -8.66 -3.79
CA PHE A 111 -5.37 -9.41 -4.91
C PHE A 111 -6.46 -10.28 -5.54
N VAL A 112 -6.65 -10.19 -6.84
CA VAL A 112 -7.56 -11.04 -7.60
C VAL A 112 -6.73 -11.86 -8.59
N LEU A 113 -6.70 -13.17 -8.42
CA LEU A 113 -6.02 -14.11 -9.32
C LEU A 113 -7.03 -14.73 -10.29
N MET A 114 -6.91 -14.41 -11.58
CA MET A 114 -7.78 -14.88 -12.64
C MET A 114 -6.96 -15.43 -13.80
N GLY A 115 -7.05 -16.73 -14.07
CA GLY A 115 -6.27 -17.36 -15.16
C GLY A 115 -4.78 -17.03 -15.05
N ALA A 116 -4.19 -16.44 -16.08
CA ALA A 116 -2.80 -15.99 -16.11
C ALA A 116 -2.59 -14.56 -15.61
N LYS A 117 -3.64 -13.91 -15.10
CA LYS A 117 -3.63 -12.50 -14.73
C LYS A 117 -3.76 -12.29 -13.21
N ILE A 118 -3.19 -11.19 -12.73
CA ILE A 118 -3.41 -10.68 -11.38
C ILE A 118 -3.95 -9.25 -11.47
N ILE A 119 -4.94 -8.94 -10.63
CA ILE A 119 -5.44 -7.59 -10.44
C ILE A 119 -5.16 -7.21 -8.99
N THR A 120 -4.67 -6.00 -8.76
CA THR A 120 -4.49 -5.45 -7.42
C THR A 120 -5.33 -4.21 -7.26
N ILE A 121 -6.08 -4.12 -6.14
CA ILE A 121 -6.93 -2.97 -5.81
C ILE A 121 -6.44 -2.43 -4.47
N ARG A 122 -6.13 -1.15 -4.43
CA ARG A 122 -5.60 -0.48 -3.24
C ARG A 122 -5.96 1.00 -3.22
N HIS A 123 -6.15 1.56 -2.02
CA HIS A 123 -6.54 2.96 -1.83
C HIS A 123 -5.42 3.80 -1.17
N SER A 124 -4.22 3.24 -1.10
CA SER A 124 -3.03 3.93 -0.60
C SER A 124 -1.84 3.66 -1.50
N ASP A 125 -1.04 4.69 -1.77
CA ASP A 125 0.21 4.50 -2.50
C ASP A 125 1.23 3.81 -1.58
N SER A 126 1.64 2.60 -1.98
CA SER A 126 2.53 1.75 -1.22
C SER A 126 3.96 1.79 -1.76
N TYR A 127 4.92 2.00 -0.88
CA TYR A 127 6.35 1.90 -1.19
C TYR A 127 6.69 0.54 -1.83
N SER A 128 6.14 -0.54 -1.30
CA SER A 128 6.36 -1.91 -1.81
C SER A 128 5.95 -2.06 -3.27
N PHE A 129 4.80 -1.50 -3.66
CA PHE A 129 4.34 -1.52 -5.05
C PHE A 129 5.24 -0.72 -5.98
N ARG A 130 5.74 0.43 -5.53
CA ARG A 130 6.69 1.24 -6.33
C ARG A 130 7.99 0.49 -6.55
N VAL A 131 8.57 -0.09 -5.49
CA VAL A 131 9.81 -0.87 -5.55
C VAL A 131 9.64 -2.08 -6.47
N PHE A 132 8.62 -2.89 -6.22
CA PHE A 132 8.35 -4.08 -7.03
C PHE A 132 8.13 -3.75 -8.50
N SER A 133 7.28 -2.76 -8.81
CA SER A 133 7.00 -2.38 -10.20
C SER A 133 8.25 -1.89 -10.93
N HIS A 134 9.15 -1.19 -10.23
CA HIS A 134 10.41 -0.74 -10.81
C HIS A 134 11.37 -1.90 -11.08
N GLN A 135 11.43 -2.90 -10.20
CA GLN A 135 12.21 -4.13 -10.42
C GLN A 135 11.63 -4.96 -11.57
N LEU A 136 10.29 -5.06 -11.62
CA LEU A 136 9.56 -5.81 -12.64
C LEU A 136 9.88 -5.33 -14.07
N LEU A 137 9.91 -4.01 -14.29
CA LEU A 137 10.19 -3.41 -15.60
C LEU A 137 11.60 -3.68 -16.14
N ARG A 138 12.50 -4.25 -15.33
CA ARG A 138 13.84 -4.70 -15.73
C ARG A 138 13.88 -6.17 -16.14
N GLN A 139 12.79 -6.89 -15.94
CA GLN A 139 12.68 -8.30 -16.30
C GLN A 139 12.22 -8.46 -17.74
N LYS A 140 12.59 -9.56 -18.35
CA LYS A 140 12.14 -9.90 -19.71
C LYS A 140 10.81 -10.64 -19.70
N GLN A 141 10.60 -11.46 -18.69
CA GLN A 141 9.43 -12.32 -18.57
C GLN A 141 9.12 -12.58 -17.10
N ILE A 142 7.86 -12.70 -16.75
CA ILE A 142 7.38 -13.04 -15.42
C ILE A 142 6.02 -13.75 -15.51
N SER A 143 5.74 -14.64 -14.58
CA SER A 143 4.42 -15.26 -14.43
C SER A 143 3.55 -14.48 -13.42
N ARG A 144 2.23 -14.69 -13.48
CA ARG A 144 1.27 -14.18 -12.50
C ARG A 144 1.68 -14.51 -11.06
N ASP A 145 2.08 -15.77 -10.82
CA ASP A 145 2.43 -16.24 -9.47
C ASP A 145 3.72 -15.57 -8.96
N GLN A 146 4.68 -15.31 -9.84
CA GLN A 146 5.87 -14.56 -9.50
C GLN A 146 5.56 -13.08 -9.20
N VAL A 147 4.58 -12.46 -9.87
CA VAL A 147 4.11 -11.11 -9.52
C VAL A 147 3.47 -11.14 -8.14
N PHE A 148 2.58 -12.10 -7.88
CA PHE A 148 1.90 -12.22 -6.59
C PHE A 148 2.88 -12.45 -5.44
N THR A 149 3.77 -13.43 -5.56
CA THR A 149 4.77 -13.73 -4.51
C THR A 149 5.75 -12.58 -4.31
N GLY A 150 6.25 -11.96 -5.38
CA GLY A 150 7.17 -10.83 -5.28
C GLY A 150 6.54 -9.58 -4.66
N LEU A 151 5.25 -9.32 -4.91
CA LEU A 151 4.52 -8.27 -4.20
C LEU A 151 4.39 -8.58 -2.72
N LEU A 152 4.01 -9.83 -2.37
CA LEU A 152 3.90 -10.25 -0.96
C LEU A 152 5.25 -10.16 -0.24
N GLU A 153 6.33 -10.65 -0.85
CA GLU A 153 7.69 -10.56 -0.30
C GLU A 153 8.06 -9.10 -0.02
N THR A 154 7.89 -8.21 -1.01
CA THR A 154 8.21 -6.78 -0.85
C THR A 154 7.34 -6.09 0.22
N ILE A 155 6.08 -6.52 0.38
CA ILE A 155 5.20 -6.04 1.45
C ILE A 155 5.69 -6.52 2.81
N VAL A 156 5.97 -7.82 2.96
CA VAL A 156 6.43 -8.42 4.22
C VAL A 156 7.75 -7.81 4.66
N ASP A 157 8.72 -7.69 3.76
CA ASP A 157 10.02 -7.06 4.04
C ASP A 157 9.83 -5.63 4.56
N ARG A 158 8.96 -4.85 3.91
CA ARG A 158 8.65 -3.49 4.36
C ARG A 158 8.00 -3.45 5.73
N GLN A 159 7.08 -4.38 6.04
CA GLN A 159 6.46 -4.47 7.35
C GLN A 159 7.50 -4.83 8.43
N ALA A 160 8.41 -5.77 8.13
CA ALA A 160 9.50 -6.15 9.02
C ALA A 160 10.42 -4.95 9.33
N ASP A 161 10.87 -4.21 8.33
CA ASP A 161 11.69 -2.99 8.50
C ASP A 161 11.00 -1.96 9.42
N VAL A 162 9.69 -1.81 9.27
CA VAL A 162 8.90 -0.88 10.09
C VAL A 162 8.85 -1.35 11.53
N LEU A 163 8.59 -2.63 11.77
CA LEU A 163 8.57 -3.21 13.12
C LEU A 163 9.93 -3.12 13.80
N GLU A 164 11.03 -3.36 13.09
CA GLU A 164 12.38 -3.21 13.63
C GLU A 164 12.67 -1.75 14.05
N ARG A 165 12.26 -0.78 13.23
CA ARG A 165 12.41 0.65 13.57
C ARG A 165 11.63 1.00 14.83
N PHE A 166 10.36 0.55 14.95
CA PHE A 166 9.55 0.78 16.14
C PHE A 166 10.15 0.08 17.38
N GLY A 167 10.64 -1.14 17.24
CA GLY A 167 11.33 -1.86 18.32
C GLY A 167 12.54 -1.08 18.83
N ALA A 168 13.40 -0.60 17.94
CA ALA A 168 14.56 0.21 18.30
C ALA A 168 14.19 1.53 18.99
N GLU A 169 13.10 2.17 18.55
CA GLU A 169 12.61 3.40 19.17
C GLU A 169 12.05 3.17 20.57
N LEU A 170 11.28 2.11 20.76
CA LEU A 170 10.78 1.70 22.08
C LEU A 170 11.93 1.38 23.04
N ASP A 171 12.96 0.66 22.59
CA ASP A 171 14.15 0.38 23.39
C ASP A 171 14.89 1.66 23.80
N ARG A 172 15.01 2.61 22.88
CA ARG A 172 15.60 3.93 23.17
C ARG A 172 14.79 4.70 24.22
N LEU A 173 13.47 4.72 24.07
CA LEU A 173 12.57 5.37 25.03
C LEU A 173 12.66 4.69 26.42
N SER A 174 12.63 3.36 26.45
CA SER A 174 12.79 2.58 27.68
C SER A 174 14.10 2.91 28.40
N LYS A 175 15.23 2.88 27.71
CA LYS A 175 16.53 3.26 28.26
C LYS A 175 16.56 4.70 28.79
N ASN A 176 15.88 5.62 28.14
CA ASN A 176 15.80 7.02 28.59
C ASN A 176 14.94 7.19 29.85
N ILE A 177 13.89 6.38 30.01
CA ILE A 177 13.05 6.36 31.21
C ILE A 177 13.83 5.80 32.40
N PHE A 178 14.45 4.62 32.23
CA PHE A 178 15.16 3.93 33.32
C PHE A 178 16.47 4.61 33.70
N ARG A 179 17.16 5.34 32.81
CA ARG A 179 18.35 6.14 33.17
C ARG A 179 18.03 7.35 34.06
N ARG A 180 16.76 7.75 34.19
CA ARG A 180 16.34 8.84 35.08
C ARG A 180 16.14 8.39 36.53
N ASP A 181 16.09 7.09 36.80
CA ASP A 181 15.97 6.55 38.15
C ASP A 181 17.32 6.38 38.86
N GLU A 182 18.47 6.59 38.18
CA GLU A 182 19.74 6.76 38.87
C GLU A 182 19.87 8.21 39.33
N PRO A 183 20.12 8.45 40.65
CA PRO A 183 20.21 9.81 41.20
C PRO A 183 21.48 10.50 40.70
N GLU A 184 21.36 11.22 39.57
CA GLU A 184 22.40 12.17 39.19
C GLU A 184 22.37 13.37 40.15
N ILE A 185 23.40 13.40 40.99
CA ILE A 185 23.77 14.58 41.77
C ILE A 185 24.14 15.71 40.76
N LYS A 186 23.25 16.70 40.67
CA LYS A 186 23.44 18.04 40.09
C LYS A 186 23.75 18.15 38.60
N SER A 187 22.73 18.43 37.82
CA SER A 187 22.79 19.52 36.82
C SER A 187 21.40 19.96 36.37
N ASN A 188 21.17 21.24 36.55
CA ASN A 188 19.91 21.98 36.34
C ASN A 188 19.69 22.23 34.84
N LYS A 189 18.95 21.39 34.12
CA LYS A 189 18.27 21.74 32.86
C LYS A 189 17.12 20.73 32.58
N ARG A 190 15.89 21.20 32.83
CA ARG A 190 14.64 20.52 32.48
C ARG A 190 14.54 20.47 30.93
N ALA A 191 14.55 19.30 30.35
CA ALA A 191 14.22 19.06 28.96
C ALA A 191 12.83 18.36 28.82
N PRO A 192 12.07 18.62 27.75
CA PRO A 192 10.63 18.35 27.68
C PRO A 192 10.34 16.91 27.28
N VAL A 193 10.48 15.96 28.22
CA VAL A 193 10.09 14.54 28.01
C VAL A 193 8.59 14.33 28.25
N SER A 194 7.91 15.32 28.82
CA SER A 194 6.48 15.21 29.15
C SER A 194 5.53 15.25 27.95
N SER A 195 5.93 15.78 26.80
CA SER A 195 5.04 15.90 25.63
C SER A 195 4.95 14.60 24.82
N ALA A 196 6.05 13.91 24.58
CA ALA A 196 6.03 12.65 23.83
C ALA A 196 5.35 11.52 24.61
N LEU A 197 5.63 11.44 25.93
CA LEU A 197 4.98 10.45 26.80
C LEU A 197 3.47 10.73 26.95
N ARG A 198 3.04 11.99 27.00
CA ARG A 198 1.62 12.35 27.01
C ARG A 198 0.91 11.98 25.72
N LEU A 199 1.53 12.16 24.57
CA LEU A 199 0.97 11.77 23.28
C LEU A 199 0.79 10.24 23.18
N ILE A 200 1.80 9.47 23.57
CA ILE A 200 1.72 8.00 23.58
C ILE A 200 0.63 7.50 24.54
N LEU A 201 0.52 8.08 25.73
CA LEU A 201 -0.52 7.72 26.69
C LEU A 201 -1.92 8.15 26.24
N GLN A 202 -2.05 9.28 25.53
CA GLN A 202 -3.32 9.70 24.93
C GLN A 202 -3.78 8.76 23.80
N ASP A 203 -2.85 8.30 22.97
CA ASP A 203 -3.17 7.39 21.86
C ASP A 203 -3.49 5.97 22.36
N LEU A 204 -2.80 5.49 23.41
CA LEU A 204 -3.15 4.24 24.09
C LEU A 204 -4.52 4.32 24.76
N GLY A 205 -4.86 5.46 25.36
CA GLY A 205 -6.17 5.67 25.98
C GLY A 205 -7.34 5.73 24.97
N ARG A 206 -7.08 6.15 23.74
CA ARG A 206 -8.09 6.15 22.66
C ARG A 206 -8.28 4.78 22.01
N ALA A 207 -7.28 3.92 22.06
CA ALA A 207 -7.35 2.56 21.50
C ALA A 207 -8.12 1.57 22.39
N THR A 208 -8.46 1.97 23.64
CA THR A 208 -9.16 1.13 24.63
C THR A 208 -10.58 1.60 24.93
N SER A 209 -11.11 2.59 24.19
CA SER A 209 -12.49 3.10 24.26
C SER A 209 -13.21 2.81 22.95
#